data_d18784865f41b777ea654d58c3346647
#
_entry.id   d18784865f41b777ea654d58c3346647
#
_cell.length_a   1.000
_cell.length_b   1.000
_cell.length_c   1.000
_cell.angle_alpha   90.00
_cell.angle_beta   90.00
_cell.angle_gamma   90.00
#
_symmetry.space_group_name_H-M   'P 1'
#
loop_
_entity.id
_entity.type
_entity.pdbx_description
1 polymer ?
#
loop_
_entity_poly.entity_id
_entity_poly.type
_entity_poly.pdbx_seq_one_letter_code
_entity_poly.pdbx_strand_id
1 'polypeptide(L)'
;MDVPTWVWWTTIIVTMSVLLFDIVIIGRRPHEPSTKEVSIGLAVYVGLAVLFGIGVWVLAGHQYGTEFFAGWLTEYSLSVDNLFIFIIIMAKFGVPRQFQQEALMVGIVLALVMRAVFIAVGAAAINEFSWIFYLFGLFLVWTAFKLAKEGTNDDDEYEENRFIKWVETHLPATDQWHGVKVFAKQNGSRVITPMFIVILALGTTDLLFALDSIPAIYGLTKEPYLVLTANIFALMGLRQLYFLIGGLLKRLVFLSYGLAVLLGFIGVKLILHAMHENELPFLNGGEHITWAPDIPILASLGVIVGVLAVTTVASLVASKKGVENTSSLAEAMEESERH
;
A
#
# COMPACT_ATOMS: atom_id res chain seq x y z
N MET A 1 13.63 6.28 19.91
CA MET A 1 14.70 5.32 19.53
C MET A 1 15.91 6.09 19.02
N ASP A 2 17.07 5.97 19.63
CA ASP A 2 18.28 6.63 19.13
C ASP A 2 18.96 5.74 18.08
N VAL A 3 18.64 5.98 16.81
CA VAL A 3 19.20 5.22 15.70
C VAL A 3 20.44 5.92 15.19
N PRO A 4 21.64 5.31 15.31
CA PRO A 4 22.87 5.91 14.80
C PRO A 4 22.78 6.15 13.28
N THR A 5 23.37 7.24 12.81
CA THR A 5 23.32 7.64 11.39
C THR A 5 23.87 6.55 10.44
N TRP A 6 24.85 5.77 10.88
CA TRP A 6 25.39 4.68 10.09
C TRP A 6 24.37 3.53 9.90
N VAL A 7 23.48 3.28 10.88
CA VAL A 7 22.40 2.29 10.76
C VAL A 7 21.39 2.74 9.72
N TRP A 8 21.00 4.02 9.70
CA TRP A 8 20.15 4.59 8.68
C TRP A 8 20.71 4.34 7.27
N TRP A 9 21.97 4.76 7.05
CA TRP A 9 22.59 4.60 5.74
C TRP A 9 22.77 3.13 5.36
N THR A 10 23.16 2.27 6.31
CA THR A 10 23.31 0.84 6.04
C THR A 10 22.00 0.22 5.61
N THR A 11 20.92 0.48 6.35
CA THR A 11 19.58 -0.04 6.03
C THR A 11 19.11 0.45 4.66
N ILE A 12 19.21 1.74 4.38
CA ILE A 12 18.83 2.32 3.10
C ILE A 12 19.67 1.73 1.96
N ILE A 13 20.97 1.67 2.10
CA ILE A 13 21.87 1.12 1.06
C ILE A 13 21.57 -0.35 0.81
N VAL A 14 21.42 -1.17 1.84
CA VAL A 14 21.13 -2.60 1.69
C VAL A 14 19.79 -2.82 1.01
N THR A 15 18.73 -2.18 1.50
CA THR A 15 17.38 -2.35 0.96
C THR A 15 17.27 -1.81 -0.48
N MET A 16 17.87 -0.65 -0.76
CA MET A 16 17.93 -0.11 -2.13
C MET A 16 18.77 -0.98 -3.06
N SER A 17 19.87 -1.57 -2.56
CA SER A 17 20.68 -2.50 -3.35
C SER A 17 19.90 -3.77 -3.72
N VAL A 18 19.09 -4.31 -2.80
CA VAL A 18 18.22 -5.46 -3.07
C VAL A 18 17.17 -5.10 -4.13
N LEU A 19 16.53 -3.94 -4.02
CA LEU A 19 15.54 -3.47 -5.00
C LEU A 19 16.19 -3.23 -6.38
N LEU A 20 17.36 -2.58 -6.43
CA LEU A 20 18.07 -2.33 -7.69
C LEU A 20 18.54 -3.64 -8.33
N PHE A 21 18.99 -4.61 -7.53
CA PHE A 21 19.36 -5.93 -8.02
C PHE A 21 18.17 -6.64 -8.67
N ASP A 22 16.99 -6.57 -8.03
CA ASP A 22 15.75 -7.14 -8.56
C ASP A 22 15.35 -6.46 -9.89
N ILE A 23 15.43 -5.12 -9.98
CA ILE A 23 15.19 -4.35 -11.21
C ILE A 23 16.16 -4.77 -12.34
N VAL A 24 17.44 -4.89 -12.04
CA VAL A 24 18.46 -5.24 -13.05
C VAL A 24 18.27 -6.66 -13.57
N ILE A 25 17.87 -7.60 -12.72
CA ILE A 25 17.59 -8.99 -13.14
C ILE A 25 16.39 -9.02 -14.06
N ILE A 26 15.30 -8.35 -13.70
CA ILE A 26 14.05 -8.31 -14.48
C ILE A 26 14.30 -7.61 -15.83
N GLY A 27 14.92 -6.43 -15.80
CA GLY A 27 15.17 -5.64 -17.01
C GLY A 27 16.08 -6.33 -18.04
N ARG A 28 16.88 -7.33 -17.62
CA ARG A 28 17.72 -8.12 -18.54
C ARG A 28 16.95 -9.19 -19.31
N ARG A 29 15.84 -9.68 -18.78
CA ARG A 29 15.01 -10.72 -19.42
C ARG A 29 13.56 -10.47 -19.10
N PRO A 30 12.89 -9.55 -19.82
CA PRO A 30 11.45 -9.35 -19.68
C PRO A 30 10.72 -10.67 -19.96
N HIS A 31 9.99 -11.19 -18.97
CA HIS A 31 9.22 -12.41 -19.07
C HIS A 31 8.01 -12.36 -18.13
N GLU A 32 7.02 -13.16 -18.39
CA GLU A 32 5.92 -13.37 -17.45
C GLU A 32 6.41 -14.31 -16.33
N PRO A 33 6.41 -13.87 -15.05
CA PRO A 33 6.98 -14.67 -13.98
C PRO A 33 6.11 -15.89 -13.68
N SER A 34 6.75 -17.03 -13.40
CA SER A 34 6.05 -18.22 -12.96
C SER A 34 5.53 -18.08 -11.52
N THR A 35 4.41 -18.76 -11.20
CA THR A 35 3.86 -18.78 -9.84
C THR A 35 4.90 -19.22 -8.79
N LYS A 36 5.79 -20.15 -9.15
CA LYS A 36 6.86 -20.63 -8.26
C LYS A 36 7.88 -19.52 -7.99
N GLU A 37 8.32 -18.81 -9.01
CA GLU A 37 9.26 -17.68 -8.90
C GLU A 37 8.68 -16.58 -8.01
N VAL A 38 7.44 -16.21 -8.26
CA VAL A 38 6.72 -15.19 -7.47
C VAL A 38 6.57 -15.61 -6.01
N SER A 39 6.19 -16.86 -5.74
CA SER A 39 6.02 -17.38 -4.38
C SER A 39 7.34 -17.42 -3.62
N ILE A 40 8.43 -17.82 -4.27
CA ILE A 40 9.76 -17.82 -3.65
C ILE A 40 10.21 -16.40 -3.37
N GLY A 41 10.06 -15.48 -4.33
CA GLY A 41 10.41 -14.08 -4.14
C GLY A 41 9.65 -13.44 -2.99
N LEU A 42 8.33 -13.71 -2.90
CA LEU A 42 7.49 -13.24 -1.81
C LEU A 42 7.97 -13.79 -0.45
N ALA A 43 8.23 -15.10 -0.38
CA ALA A 43 8.73 -15.74 0.85
C ALA A 43 10.08 -15.14 1.30
N VAL A 44 10.97 -14.81 0.35
CA VAL A 44 12.24 -14.15 0.65
C VAL A 44 12.00 -12.75 1.24
N TYR A 45 11.16 -11.92 0.63
CA TYR A 45 10.91 -10.56 1.12
C TYR A 45 10.18 -10.54 2.47
N VAL A 46 9.18 -11.41 2.66
CA VAL A 46 8.52 -11.57 3.95
C VAL A 46 9.52 -12.08 4.99
N GLY A 47 10.38 -13.04 4.64
CA GLY A 47 11.42 -13.54 5.52
C GLY A 47 12.41 -12.45 5.93
N LEU A 48 12.84 -11.58 5.00
CA LEU A 48 13.71 -10.44 5.29
C LEU A 48 13.03 -9.43 6.22
N ALA A 49 11.73 -9.13 6.01
CA ALA A 49 10.97 -8.26 6.90
C ALA A 49 10.87 -8.84 8.32
N VAL A 50 10.57 -10.14 8.43
CA VAL A 50 10.51 -10.83 9.73
C VAL A 50 11.87 -10.84 10.43
N LEU A 51 12.95 -11.14 9.72
CA LEU A 51 14.31 -11.10 10.27
C LEU A 51 14.70 -9.70 10.73
N PHE A 52 14.36 -8.67 9.95
CA PHE A 52 14.58 -7.28 10.33
C PHE A 52 13.79 -6.93 11.59
N GLY A 53 12.49 -7.25 11.65
CA GLY A 53 11.62 -7.00 12.79
C GLY A 53 12.10 -7.70 14.07
N ILE A 54 12.57 -8.95 13.95
CA ILE A 54 13.21 -9.69 15.07
C ILE A 54 14.51 -8.99 15.49
N GLY A 55 15.31 -8.51 14.53
CA GLY A 55 16.51 -7.73 14.81
C GLY A 55 16.19 -6.47 15.60
N VAL A 56 15.17 -5.69 15.20
CA VAL A 56 14.70 -4.52 15.95
C VAL A 56 14.23 -4.92 17.35
N TRP A 57 13.48 -6.01 17.45
CA TRP A 57 12.98 -6.53 18.75
C TRP A 57 14.11 -6.85 19.73
N VAL A 58 15.15 -7.53 19.25
CA VAL A 58 16.29 -7.96 20.08
C VAL A 58 17.23 -6.81 20.41
N LEU A 59 17.50 -5.92 19.44
CA LEU A 59 18.51 -4.86 19.59
C LEU A 59 17.96 -3.57 20.19
N ALA A 60 16.73 -3.20 19.85
CA ALA A 60 16.10 -1.95 20.29
C ALA A 60 15.02 -2.15 21.36
N GLY A 61 14.56 -3.36 21.56
CA GLY A 61 13.57 -3.74 22.57
C GLY A 61 12.22 -4.15 21.98
N HIS A 62 11.43 -4.84 22.80
CA HIS A 62 10.16 -5.46 22.38
C HIS A 62 9.14 -4.41 21.90
N GLN A 63 9.13 -3.22 22.43
CA GLN A 63 8.22 -2.15 22.02
C GLN A 63 8.44 -1.78 20.56
N TYR A 64 9.67 -1.43 20.19
CA TYR A 64 10.01 -1.04 18.81
C TYR A 64 9.84 -2.17 17.81
N GLY A 65 10.15 -3.40 18.21
CA GLY A 65 9.85 -4.57 17.39
C GLY A 65 8.35 -4.75 17.13
N THR A 66 7.52 -4.55 18.15
CA THR A 66 6.05 -4.62 18.01
C THR A 66 5.52 -3.47 17.13
N GLU A 67 6.05 -2.25 17.30
CA GLU A 67 5.72 -1.10 16.47
C GLU A 67 6.07 -1.34 14.99
N PHE A 68 7.26 -1.90 14.72
CA PHE A 68 7.64 -2.28 13.36
C PHE A 68 6.69 -3.29 12.75
N PHE A 69 6.36 -4.39 13.44
CA PHE A 69 5.44 -5.40 12.91
C PHE A 69 4.04 -4.86 12.71
N ALA A 70 3.54 -4.03 13.63
CA ALA A 70 2.24 -3.38 13.48
C ALA A 70 2.22 -2.45 12.25
N GLY A 71 3.23 -1.60 12.09
CA GLY A 71 3.38 -0.72 10.93
C GLY A 71 3.54 -1.48 9.62
N TRP A 72 4.41 -2.50 9.59
CA TRP A 72 4.63 -3.32 8.42
C TRP A 72 3.37 -4.09 7.97
N LEU A 73 2.64 -4.72 8.89
CA LEU A 73 1.40 -5.43 8.57
C LEU A 73 0.30 -4.47 8.09
N THR A 74 0.18 -3.30 8.71
CA THR A 74 -0.77 -2.28 8.27
C THR A 74 -0.44 -1.78 6.88
N GLU A 75 0.82 -1.40 6.62
CA GLU A 75 1.24 -0.93 5.31
C GLU A 75 1.10 -2.02 4.24
N TYR A 76 1.46 -3.27 4.59
CA TYR A 76 1.31 -4.40 3.69
C TYR A 76 -0.16 -4.63 3.32
N SER A 77 -1.07 -4.48 4.28
CA SER A 77 -2.52 -4.61 4.07
C SER A 77 -3.08 -3.51 3.17
N LEU A 78 -2.70 -2.24 3.43
CA LEU A 78 -3.08 -1.10 2.58
C LEU A 78 -2.49 -1.24 1.17
N SER A 79 -1.25 -1.75 1.05
CA SER A 79 -0.60 -1.99 -0.23
C SER A 79 -1.29 -3.08 -1.06
N VAL A 80 -1.91 -4.09 -0.42
CA VAL A 80 -2.73 -5.11 -1.15
C VAL A 80 -3.95 -4.47 -1.81
N ASP A 81 -4.61 -3.52 -1.14
CA ASP A 81 -5.73 -2.76 -1.73
C ASP A 81 -5.25 -1.90 -2.92
N ASN A 82 -4.10 -1.25 -2.76
CA ASN A 82 -3.50 -0.45 -3.83
C ASN A 82 -3.19 -1.28 -5.09
N LEU A 83 -2.87 -2.59 -4.92
CA LEU A 83 -2.65 -3.50 -6.05
C LEU A 83 -3.89 -3.67 -6.93
N PHE A 84 -5.08 -3.60 -6.36
CA PHE A 84 -6.31 -3.68 -7.14
C PHE A 84 -6.37 -2.54 -8.18
N ILE A 85 -6.09 -1.32 -7.73
CA ILE A 85 -6.06 -0.16 -8.62
C ILE A 85 -4.92 -0.27 -9.64
N PHE A 86 -3.76 -0.81 -9.26
CA PHE A 86 -2.66 -1.05 -10.21
C PHE A 86 -3.05 -2.05 -11.31
N ILE A 87 -3.82 -3.10 -10.97
CA ILE A 87 -4.35 -4.06 -11.95
C ILE A 87 -5.30 -3.35 -12.92
N ILE A 88 -6.20 -2.49 -12.41
CA ILE A 88 -7.13 -1.72 -13.24
C ILE A 88 -6.37 -0.76 -14.17
N ILE A 89 -5.37 -0.04 -13.65
CA ILE A 89 -4.51 0.85 -14.46
C ILE A 89 -3.84 0.05 -15.58
N MET A 90 -3.19 -1.08 -15.26
CA MET A 90 -2.53 -1.92 -16.25
C MET A 90 -3.49 -2.43 -17.33
N ALA A 91 -4.71 -2.81 -16.94
CA ALA A 91 -5.75 -3.26 -17.85
C ALA A 91 -6.28 -2.13 -18.74
N LYS A 92 -6.56 -0.95 -18.14
CA LYS A 92 -7.10 0.22 -18.85
C LYS A 92 -6.14 0.74 -19.92
N PHE A 93 -4.85 0.83 -19.59
CA PHE A 93 -3.83 1.25 -20.55
C PHE A 93 -3.33 0.14 -21.47
N GLY A 94 -3.90 -1.08 -21.37
CA GLY A 94 -3.56 -2.21 -22.23
C GLY A 94 -2.08 -2.61 -22.13
N VAL A 95 -1.49 -2.56 -20.93
CA VAL A 95 -0.06 -2.87 -20.75
C VAL A 95 0.21 -4.33 -21.06
N PRO A 96 1.06 -4.64 -22.07
CA PRO A 96 1.40 -6.02 -22.39
C PRO A 96 1.99 -6.74 -21.17
N ARG A 97 1.58 -7.98 -20.93
CA ARG A 97 1.97 -8.75 -19.71
C ARG A 97 3.48 -8.79 -19.48
N GLN A 98 4.24 -8.90 -20.57
CA GLN A 98 5.71 -8.91 -20.52
C GLN A 98 6.33 -7.61 -19.99
N PHE A 99 5.62 -6.46 -20.05
CA PHE A 99 6.11 -5.16 -19.59
C PHE A 99 5.50 -4.73 -18.24
N GLN A 100 4.55 -5.50 -17.70
CA GLN A 100 3.91 -5.16 -16.43
C GLN A 100 4.89 -5.21 -15.26
N GLN A 101 5.87 -6.13 -15.30
CA GLN A 101 6.90 -6.22 -14.26
C GLN A 101 7.72 -4.93 -14.16
N GLU A 102 8.20 -4.44 -15.31
CA GLU A 102 9.02 -3.22 -15.36
C GLU A 102 8.22 -1.99 -14.98
N ALA A 103 6.97 -1.88 -15.47
CA ALA A 103 6.08 -0.77 -15.09
C ALA A 103 5.86 -0.72 -13.59
N LEU A 104 5.58 -1.88 -12.96
CA LEU A 104 5.41 -2.00 -11.52
C LEU A 104 6.68 -1.64 -10.75
N MET A 105 7.85 -2.15 -11.19
CA MET A 105 9.11 -1.88 -10.51
C MET A 105 9.46 -0.39 -10.53
N VAL A 106 9.30 0.28 -11.68
CA VAL A 106 9.53 1.72 -11.77
C VAL A 106 8.51 2.48 -10.92
N GLY A 107 7.23 2.05 -10.94
CA GLY A 107 6.19 2.60 -10.09
C GLY A 107 6.52 2.47 -8.60
N ILE A 108 6.97 1.30 -8.15
CA ILE A 108 7.35 1.04 -6.75
C ILE A 108 8.54 1.92 -6.32
N VAL A 109 9.55 2.08 -7.17
CA VAL A 109 10.70 2.96 -6.84
C VAL A 109 10.25 4.41 -6.73
N LEU A 110 9.41 4.89 -7.65
CA LEU A 110 8.84 6.23 -7.58
C LEU A 110 8.01 6.41 -6.31
N ALA A 111 7.13 5.45 -6.01
CA ALA A 111 6.34 5.39 -4.79
C ALA A 111 7.21 5.50 -3.54
N LEU A 112 8.28 4.70 -3.46
CA LEU A 112 9.19 4.69 -2.32
C LEU A 112 9.86 6.06 -2.10
N VAL A 113 10.32 6.70 -3.19
CA VAL A 113 10.93 8.04 -3.11
C VAL A 113 9.91 9.07 -2.61
N MET A 114 8.69 9.04 -3.16
CA MET A 114 7.62 9.96 -2.76
C MET A 114 7.22 9.73 -1.30
N ARG A 115 7.04 8.48 -0.87
CA ARG A 115 6.73 8.12 0.52
C ARG A 115 7.85 8.55 1.48
N ALA A 116 9.12 8.39 1.11
CA ALA A 116 10.24 8.85 1.94
C ALA A 116 10.16 10.36 2.18
N VAL A 117 9.82 11.16 1.17
CA VAL A 117 9.61 12.61 1.32
C VAL A 117 8.42 12.89 2.26
N PHE A 118 7.28 12.22 2.07
CA PHE A 118 6.10 12.40 2.91
C PHE A 118 6.33 11.96 4.36
N ILE A 119 7.09 10.88 4.57
CA ILE A 119 7.49 10.41 5.90
C ILE A 119 8.35 11.47 6.59
N ALA A 120 9.32 12.05 5.88
CA ALA A 120 10.18 13.11 6.43
C ALA A 120 9.38 14.38 6.78
N VAL A 121 8.46 14.81 5.90
CA VAL A 121 7.55 15.93 6.15
C VAL A 121 6.61 15.63 7.32
N GLY A 122 6.04 14.43 7.36
CA GLY A 122 5.17 13.98 8.46
C GLY A 122 5.90 13.94 9.79
N ALA A 123 7.14 13.43 9.83
CA ALA A 123 7.97 13.44 11.02
C ALA A 123 8.25 14.86 11.51
N ALA A 124 8.62 15.78 10.61
CA ALA A 124 8.85 17.17 10.95
C ALA A 124 7.57 17.83 11.50
N ALA A 125 6.43 17.59 10.86
CA ALA A 125 5.15 18.13 11.28
C ALA A 125 4.72 17.62 12.67
N ILE A 126 4.88 16.32 12.95
CA ILE A 126 4.54 15.70 14.23
C ILE A 126 5.45 16.23 15.36
N ASN A 127 6.72 16.45 15.09
CA ASN A 127 7.67 16.97 16.07
C ASN A 127 7.43 18.43 16.44
N GLU A 128 6.90 19.23 15.51
CA GLU A 128 6.63 20.66 15.74
C GLU A 128 5.21 20.91 16.25
N PHE A 129 4.26 20.07 15.89
CA PHE A 129 2.83 20.30 16.12
C PHE A 129 2.13 19.06 16.66
N SER A 130 1.98 18.95 17.98
CA SER A 130 1.25 17.85 18.62
C SER A 130 -0.21 17.74 18.15
N TRP A 131 -0.85 18.86 17.82
CA TRP A 131 -2.24 18.91 17.32
C TRP A 131 -2.44 18.24 15.96
N ILE A 132 -1.37 17.96 15.20
CA ILE A 132 -1.47 17.32 13.88
C ILE A 132 -2.07 15.91 13.96
N PHE A 133 -1.94 15.26 15.12
CA PHE A 133 -2.57 13.95 15.34
C PHE A 133 -4.10 14.02 15.32
N TYR A 134 -4.72 15.14 15.73
CA TYR A 134 -6.16 15.35 15.56
C TYR A 134 -6.52 15.39 14.08
N LEU A 135 -5.74 16.13 13.27
CA LEU A 135 -5.97 16.23 11.84
C LEU A 135 -5.83 14.86 11.15
N PHE A 136 -4.78 14.14 11.47
CA PHE A 136 -4.53 12.79 10.93
C PHE A 136 -5.62 11.81 11.35
N GLY A 137 -6.00 11.83 12.63
CA GLY A 137 -7.04 10.96 13.15
C GLY A 137 -8.40 11.22 12.50
N LEU A 138 -8.82 12.49 12.39
CA LEU A 138 -10.06 12.87 11.71
C LEU A 138 -10.05 12.48 10.22
N PHE A 139 -8.92 12.68 9.55
CA PHE A 139 -8.75 12.30 8.15
C PHE A 139 -8.90 10.79 7.97
N LEU A 140 -8.27 9.97 8.83
CA LEU A 140 -8.39 8.51 8.77
C LEU A 140 -9.81 8.04 9.07
N VAL A 141 -10.51 8.63 10.06
CA VAL A 141 -11.90 8.30 10.33
C VAL A 141 -12.79 8.65 9.15
N TRP A 142 -12.57 9.80 8.52
CA TRP A 142 -13.29 10.20 7.32
C TRP A 142 -13.04 9.23 6.15
N THR A 143 -11.77 8.86 5.90
CA THR A 143 -11.39 7.86 4.88
C THR A 143 -12.03 6.50 5.18
N ALA A 144 -12.02 6.06 6.44
CA ALA A 144 -12.66 4.83 6.86
C ALA A 144 -14.17 4.83 6.56
N PHE A 145 -14.84 5.93 6.87
CA PHE A 145 -16.27 6.09 6.60
C PHE A 145 -16.56 6.07 5.08
N LYS A 146 -15.74 6.78 4.29
CA LYS A 146 -15.83 6.79 2.83
C LYS A 146 -15.66 5.39 2.27
N LEU A 147 -14.61 4.67 2.67
CA LEU A 147 -14.32 3.31 2.23
C LEU A 147 -15.43 2.31 2.63
N ALA A 148 -15.98 2.43 3.85
CA ALA A 148 -17.09 1.60 4.29
C ALA A 148 -18.38 1.87 3.50
N LYS A 149 -18.61 3.11 3.05
CA LYS A 149 -19.78 3.51 2.26
C LYS A 149 -19.67 3.08 0.80
N GLU A 150 -18.50 3.21 0.19
CA GLU A 150 -18.23 2.79 -1.18
C GLU A 150 -18.29 1.26 -1.31
N GLY A 151 -17.91 0.55 -0.25
CA GLY A 151 -18.04 -0.92 -0.17
C GLY A 151 -17.17 -1.65 -1.19
N THR A 152 -17.70 -2.77 -1.69
CA THR A 152 -17.08 -3.63 -2.71
C THR A 152 -17.67 -3.38 -4.10
N ASN A 153 -18.02 -2.14 -4.43
CA ASN A 153 -18.51 -1.85 -5.77
C ASN A 153 -17.37 -2.05 -6.77
N ASP A 154 -17.40 -3.19 -7.47
CA ASP A 154 -16.48 -3.54 -8.55
C ASP A 154 -16.63 -2.62 -9.79
N ASP A 155 -17.58 -1.68 -9.78
CA ASP A 155 -17.89 -0.75 -10.87
C ASP A 155 -17.08 0.57 -10.80
N ASP A 156 -16.13 0.72 -9.87
CA ASP A 156 -15.25 1.88 -9.88
C ASP A 156 -14.32 1.81 -11.10
N GLU A 157 -14.84 2.30 -12.24
CA GLU A 157 -14.00 2.65 -13.39
C GLU A 157 -12.92 3.62 -12.89
N TYR A 158 -11.66 3.19 -13.00
CA TYR A 158 -10.54 4.10 -12.75
C TYR A 158 -10.71 5.36 -13.59
N GLU A 159 -11.10 6.45 -12.93
CA GLU A 159 -11.11 7.76 -13.57
C GLU A 159 -9.67 8.28 -13.64
N GLU A 160 -9.21 8.53 -14.87
CA GLU A 160 -7.90 9.13 -15.07
C GLU A 160 -7.81 10.47 -14.35
N ASN A 161 -6.77 10.62 -13.53
CA ASN A 161 -6.49 11.87 -12.85
C ASN A 161 -6.40 13.01 -13.88
N ARG A 162 -6.98 14.17 -13.56
CA ARG A 162 -6.93 15.38 -14.42
C ARG A 162 -5.52 15.72 -14.89
N PHE A 163 -4.52 15.42 -14.06
CA PHE A 163 -3.11 15.63 -14.39
C PHE A 163 -2.65 14.72 -15.55
N ILE A 164 -3.06 13.45 -15.54
CA ILE A 164 -2.73 12.50 -16.62
C ILE A 164 -3.37 12.96 -17.93
N LYS A 165 -4.66 13.31 -17.92
CA LYS A 165 -5.37 13.86 -19.08
C LYS A 165 -4.70 15.14 -19.60
N TRP A 166 -4.22 15.98 -18.70
CA TRP A 166 -3.48 17.20 -19.08
C TRP A 166 -2.15 16.85 -19.77
N VAL A 167 -1.40 15.87 -19.24
CA VAL A 167 -0.13 15.40 -19.85
C VAL A 167 -0.37 14.84 -21.25
N GLU A 168 -1.39 13.97 -21.43
CA GLU A 168 -1.73 13.37 -22.72
C GLU A 168 -2.14 14.41 -23.77
N THR A 169 -2.82 15.48 -23.36
CA THR A 169 -3.29 16.52 -24.28
C THR A 169 -2.23 17.56 -24.63
N HIS A 170 -1.22 17.78 -23.77
CA HIS A 170 -0.24 18.87 -23.95
C HIS A 170 1.15 18.39 -24.37
N LEU A 171 1.46 17.10 -24.19
CA LEU A 171 2.77 16.55 -24.61
C LEU A 171 2.60 15.69 -25.86
N PRO A 172 3.58 15.74 -26.79
CA PRO A 172 3.56 14.86 -27.95
C PRO A 172 3.69 13.41 -27.52
N ALA A 173 2.62 12.64 -27.68
CA ALA A 173 2.51 11.23 -27.29
C ALA A 173 2.41 10.33 -28.52
N THR A 174 2.84 9.07 -28.37
CA THR A 174 2.62 8.01 -29.35
C THR A 174 1.79 6.89 -28.73
N ASP A 175 0.89 6.29 -29.51
CA ASP A 175 0.09 5.13 -29.07
C ASP A 175 0.85 3.80 -29.21
N GLN A 176 2.06 3.83 -29.80
CA GLN A 176 2.83 2.62 -30.03
C GLN A 176 3.70 2.26 -28.84
N TRP A 177 3.65 1.01 -28.44
CA TRP A 177 4.53 0.45 -27.42
C TRP A 177 5.96 0.33 -27.96
N HIS A 178 6.92 1.01 -27.31
CA HIS A 178 8.35 0.94 -27.61
C HIS A 178 9.12 0.16 -26.53
N GLY A 179 8.60 -1.01 -26.13
CA GLY A 179 9.10 -1.76 -24.99
C GLY A 179 8.88 -0.98 -23.71
N VAL A 180 9.90 -0.96 -22.85
CA VAL A 180 9.87 -0.25 -21.55
C VAL A 180 10.39 1.19 -21.64
N LYS A 181 10.64 1.70 -22.84
CA LYS A 181 11.14 3.07 -23.02
C LYS A 181 10.04 4.07 -22.69
N VAL A 182 10.35 5.04 -21.85
CA VAL A 182 9.44 6.15 -21.48
C VAL A 182 9.41 7.27 -22.55
N PHE A 183 10.46 7.36 -23.40
CA PHE A 183 10.55 8.28 -24.51
C PHE A 183 10.94 7.55 -25.79
N ALA A 184 10.33 7.91 -26.90
CA ALA A 184 10.66 7.44 -28.25
C ALA A 184 11.01 8.63 -29.16
N LYS A 185 11.60 8.32 -30.30
CA LYS A 185 11.81 9.30 -31.38
C LYS A 185 10.83 8.98 -32.51
N GLN A 186 9.98 9.92 -32.86
CA GLN A 186 9.06 9.83 -33.99
C GLN A 186 9.20 11.10 -34.84
N ASN A 187 9.46 10.95 -36.14
CA ASN A 187 9.65 12.07 -37.07
C ASN A 187 10.72 13.09 -36.63
N GLY A 188 11.80 12.63 -35.97
CA GLY A 188 12.87 13.50 -35.49
C GLY A 188 12.61 14.18 -34.13
N SER A 189 11.38 14.14 -33.62
CA SER A 189 11.00 14.70 -32.33
C SER A 189 10.93 13.65 -31.24
N ARG A 190 11.19 14.05 -29.97
CA ARG A 190 10.97 13.18 -28.81
C ARG A 190 9.47 13.19 -28.46
N VAL A 191 8.90 12.00 -28.31
CA VAL A 191 7.52 11.77 -27.91
C VAL A 191 7.49 10.91 -26.65
N ILE A 192 6.49 11.11 -25.79
CA ILE A 192 6.22 10.23 -24.65
C ILE A 192 5.55 8.94 -25.13
N THR A 193 5.84 7.86 -24.47
CA THR A 193 5.28 6.52 -24.78
C THR A 193 4.14 6.18 -23.83
N PRO A 194 3.30 5.17 -24.15
CA PRO A 194 2.30 4.65 -23.21
C PRO A 194 2.91 4.21 -21.88
N MET A 195 4.14 3.69 -21.88
CA MET A 195 4.86 3.32 -20.66
C MET A 195 5.06 4.52 -19.72
N PHE A 196 5.36 5.71 -20.25
CA PHE A 196 5.49 6.94 -19.44
C PHE A 196 4.16 7.28 -18.75
N ILE A 197 3.04 7.21 -19.49
CA ILE A 197 1.71 7.49 -18.95
C ILE A 197 1.35 6.49 -17.84
N VAL A 198 1.61 5.20 -18.05
CA VAL A 198 1.35 4.15 -17.06
C VAL A 198 2.16 4.39 -15.78
N ILE A 199 3.47 4.67 -15.89
CA ILE A 199 4.33 4.96 -14.74
C ILE A 199 3.82 6.21 -13.99
N LEU A 200 3.41 7.24 -14.72
CA LEU A 200 2.84 8.44 -14.13
C LEU A 200 1.52 8.15 -13.41
N ALA A 201 0.66 7.32 -14.02
CA ALA A 201 -0.60 6.90 -13.42
C ALA A 201 -0.37 6.11 -12.11
N LEU A 202 0.54 5.13 -12.14
CA LEU A 202 0.90 4.35 -10.96
C LEU A 202 1.48 5.24 -9.84
N GLY A 203 2.42 6.13 -10.19
CA GLY A 203 3.08 7.01 -9.23
C GLY A 203 2.12 8.03 -8.61
N THR A 204 1.27 8.68 -9.41
CA THR A 204 0.29 9.65 -8.89
C THR A 204 -0.80 8.97 -8.04
N THR A 205 -1.17 7.75 -8.39
CA THR A 205 -2.14 6.96 -7.61
C THR A 205 -1.53 6.54 -6.28
N ASP A 206 -0.28 6.03 -6.26
CA ASP A 206 0.38 5.67 -5.00
C ASP A 206 0.59 6.89 -4.09
N LEU A 207 0.82 8.07 -4.67
CA LEU A 207 0.87 9.31 -3.90
C LEU A 207 -0.43 9.60 -3.15
N LEU A 208 -1.59 9.36 -3.77
CA LEU A 208 -2.88 9.51 -3.10
C LEU A 208 -3.03 8.51 -1.96
N PHE A 209 -2.60 7.26 -2.15
CA PHE A 209 -2.62 6.25 -1.10
C PHE A 209 -1.64 6.53 0.04
N ALA A 210 -0.52 7.21 -0.24
CA ALA A 210 0.42 7.64 0.80
C ALA A 210 -0.22 8.64 1.78
N LEU A 211 -1.23 9.40 1.37
CA LEU A 211 -1.96 10.32 2.27
C LEU A 211 -2.71 9.57 3.39
N ASP A 212 -3.17 8.34 3.12
CA ASP A 212 -3.85 7.51 4.11
C ASP A 212 -2.85 6.67 4.92
N SER A 213 -1.86 6.06 4.25
CA SER A 213 -0.96 5.10 4.88
C SER A 213 0.04 5.76 5.84
N ILE A 214 0.56 6.94 5.51
CA ILE A 214 1.56 7.61 6.35
C ILE A 214 0.97 8.05 7.69
N PRO A 215 -0.19 8.74 7.77
CA PRO A 215 -0.88 8.97 9.03
C PRO A 215 -1.20 7.67 9.80
N ALA A 216 -1.61 6.61 9.09
CA ALA A 216 -1.91 5.33 9.72
C ALA A 216 -0.69 4.72 10.43
N ILE A 217 0.49 4.73 9.81
CA ILE A 217 1.71 4.22 10.46
C ILE A 217 2.15 5.13 11.60
N TYR A 218 2.05 6.46 11.46
CA TYR A 218 2.36 7.39 12.55
C TYR A 218 1.40 7.23 13.74
N GLY A 219 0.21 6.68 13.54
CA GLY A 219 -0.68 6.24 14.60
C GLY A 219 -0.21 5.00 15.37
N LEU A 220 0.77 4.29 14.85
CA LEU A 220 1.33 3.07 15.46
C LEU A 220 2.72 3.30 16.06
N THR A 221 3.53 4.17 15.45
CA THR A 221 4.87 4.53 15.94
C THR A 221 5.22 5.97 15.55
N LYS A 222 5.86 6.71 16.48
CA LYS A 222 6.40 8.05 16.21
C LYS A 222 7.82 8.02 15.65
N GLU A 223 8.43 6.85 15.49
CA GLU A 223 9.81 6.67 15.07
C GLU A 223 9.95 6.67 13.54
N PRO A 224 10.50 7.73 12.92
CA PRO A 224 10.58 7.84 11.45
C PRO A 224 11.37 6.70 10.81
N TYR A 225 12.34 6.13 11.53
CA TYR A 225 13.10 4.97 11.06
C TYR A 225 12.22 3.75 10.90
N LEU A 226 11.33 3.47 11.86
CA LEU A 226 10.40 2.34 11.79
C LEU A 226 9.34 2.58 10.71
N VAL A 227 8.84 3.82 10.59
CA VAL A 227 7.89 4.18 9.53
C VAL A 227 8.51 3.94 8.16
N LEU A 228 9.73 4.42 7.92
CA LEU A 228 10.43 4.24 6.65
C LEU A 228 10.71 2.77 6.35
N THR A 229 11.25 2.03 7.32
CA THR A 229 11.60 0.61 7.12
C THR A 229 10.37 -0.27 6.93
N ALA A 230 9.28 -0.04 7.66
CA ALA A 230 8.01 -0.74 7.45
C ALA A 230 7.47 -0.53 6.03
N ASN A 231 7.53 0.70 5.51
CA ASN A 231 7.15 1.02 4.14
C ASN A 231 8.06 0.33 3.11
N ILE A 232 9.37 0.39 3.28
CA ILE A 232 10.33 -0.27 2.37
C ILE A 232 10.02 -1.77 2.28
N PHE A 233 9.92 -2.45 3.42
CA PHE A 233 9.67 -3.90 3.44
C PHE A 233 8.28 -4.29 2.92
N ALA A 234 7.27 -3.45 3.10
CA ALA A 234 5.95 -3.67 2.52
C ALA A 234 5.98 -3.55 0.98
N LEU A 235 6.64 -2.52 0.45
CA LEU A 235 6.74 -2.29 -0.99
C LEU A 235 7.63 -3.31 -1.71
N MET A 236 8.66 -3.86 -1.04
CA MET A 236 9.54 -4.87 -1.63
C MET A 236 8.78 -6.13 -2.09
N GLY A 237 7.73 -6.54 -1.39
CA GLY A 237 6.91 -7.70 -1.75
C GLY A 237 5.77 -7.41 -2.73
N LEU A 238 5.51 -6.14 -3.04
CA LEU A 238 4.31 -5.70 -3.75
C LEU A 238 4.22 -6.26 -5.18
N ARG A 239 5.35 -6.32 -5.90
CA ARG A 239 5.40 -6.90 -7.24
C ARG A 239 5.03 -8.38 -7.24
N GLN A 240 5.57 -9.16 -6.32
CA GLN A 240 5.28 -10.58 -6.19
C GLN A 240 3.80 -10.80 -5.87
N LEU A 241 3.26 -9.96 -4.99
CA LEU A 241 1.83 -9.98 -4.69
C LEU A 241 0.97 -9.69 -5.92
N TYR A 242 1.35 -8.73 -6.74
CA TYR A 242 0.62 -8.40 -7.97
C TYR A 242 0.38 -9.63 -8.85
N PHE A 243 1.43 -10.40 -9.13
CA PHE A 243 1.33 -11.59 -9.96
C PHE A 243 0.68 -12.78 -9.25
N LEU A 244 0.86 -12.91 -7.93
CA LEU A 244 0.28 -14.00 -7.16
C LEU A 244 -1.22 -13.79 -6.93
N ILE A 245 -1.61 -12.55 -6.62
CA ILE A 245 -2.94 -12.21 -6.15
C ILE A 245 -3.85 -11.74 -7.30
N GLY A 246 -3.32 -11.41 -8.49
CA GLY A 246 -4.13 -10.89 -9.59
C GLY A 246 -5.38 -11.73 -9.93
N GLY A 247 -5.35 -13.06 -9.66
CA GLY A 247 -6.53 -13.93 -9.71
C GLY A 247 -7.27 -14.09 -8.37
N LEU A 248 -6.61 -13.79 -7.23
CA LEU A 248 -7.14 -14.00 -5.89
C LEU A 248 -7.81 -12.73 -5.34
N LEU A 249 -7.41 -11.54 -5.80
CA LEU A 249 -8.00 -10.26 -5.38
C LEU A 249 -9.52 -10.21 -5.58
N LYS A 250 -10.00 -10.80 -6.68
CA LYS A 250 -11.44 -10.99 -6.91
C LYS A 250 -12.14 -11.85 -5.85
N ARG A 251 -11.38 -12.60 -5.03
CA ARG A 251 -11.91 -13.43 -3.95
C ARG A 251 -11.88 -12.74 -2.58
N LEU A 252 -11.16 -11.61 -2.44
CA LEU A 252 -11.07 -10.86 -1.20
C LEU A 252 -12.19 -9.80 -1.10
N VAL A 253 -13.43 -10.26 -1.22
CA VAL A 253 -14.65 -9.43 -1.31
C VAL A 253 -14.81 -8.45 -0.15
N PHE A 254 -14.32 -8.77 1.05
CA PHE A 254 -14.46 -7.93 2.24
C PHE A 254 -13.19 -7.14 2.58
N LEU A 255 -12.20 -7.08 1.70
CA LEU A 255 -10.94 -6.40 1.97
C LEU A 255 -11.15 -4.92 2.32
N SER A 256 -11.91 -4.18 1.51
CA SER A 256 -12.21 -2.76 1.72
C SER A 256 -12.91 -2.51 3.06
N TYR A 257 -13.82 -3.40 3.50
CA TYR A 257 -14.43 -3.29 4.83
C TYR A 257 -13.44 -3.53 5.96
N GLY A 258 -12.54 -4.51 5.82
CA GLY A 258 -11.47 -4.76 6.78
C GLY A 258 -10.54 -3.54 6.92
N LEU A 259 -10.15 -2.94 5.79
CA LEU A 259 -9.35 -1.71 5.79
C LEU A 259 -10.10 -0.52 6.39
N ALA A 260 -11.39 -0.37 6.12
CA ALA A 260 -12.21 0.66 6.74
C ALA A 260 -12.21 0.52 8.28
N VAL A 261 -12.35 -0.71 8.80
CA VAL A 261 -12.28 -0.98 10.24
C VAL A 261 -10.89 -0.63 10.80
N LEU A 262 -9.81 -1.01 10.10
CA LEU A 262 -8.44 -0.70 10.51
C LEU A 262 -8.16 0.81 10.54
N LEU A 263 -8.49 1.52 9.47
CA LEU A 263 -8.31 2.97 9.38
C LEU A 263 -9.15 3.70 10.43
N GLY A 264 -10.40 3.26 10.64
CA GLY A 264 -11.25 3.79 11.70
C GLY A 264 -10.66 3.60 13.09
N PHE A 265 -10.18 2.39 13.40
CA PHE A 265 -9.51 2.09 14.66
C PHE A 265 -8.25 2.94 14.86
N ILE A 266 -7.37 3.03 13.86
CA ILE A 266 -6.13 3.82 13.94
C ILE A 266 -6.47 5.32 14.06
N GLY A 267 -7.45 5.80 13.30
CA GLY A 267 -7.90 7.19 13.37
C GLY A 267 -8.44 7.57 14.76
N VAL A 268 -9.28 6.71 15.35
CA VAL A 268 -9.75 6.90 16.75
C VAL A 268 -8.59 6.86 17.74
N LYS A 269 -7.64 5.91 17.58
CA LYS A 269 -6.44 5.85 18.42
C LYS A 269 -5.63 7.14 18.35
N LEU A 270 -5.43 7.72 17.14
CA LEU A 270 -4.73 8.99 16.97
C LEU A 270 -5.43 10.16 17.66
N ILE A 271 -6.76 10.23 17.57
CA ILE A 271 -7.55 11.26 18.25
C ILE A 271 -7.39 11.13 19.78
N LEU A 272 -7.53 9.91 20.32
CA LEU A 272 -7.36 9.65 21.76
C LEU A 272 -5.95 10.01 22.22
N HIS A 273 -4.93 9.68 21.43
CA HIS A 273 -3.55 10.05 21.70
C HIS A 273 -3.35 11.59 21.68
N ALA A 274 -3.92 12.28 20.68
CA ALA A 274 -3.90 13.73 20.60
C ALA A 274 -4.63 14.39 21.79
N MET A 275 -5.69 13.78 22.31
CA MET A 275 -6.39 14.24 23.51
C MET A 275 -5.52 14.07 24.75
N HIS A 276 -4.79 12.96 24.83
CA HIS A 276 -3.88 12.70 25.95
C HIS A 276 -2.69 13.66 25.97
N GLU A 277 -2.15 14.05 24.82
CA GLU A 277 -1.06 15.03 24.65
C GLU A 277 -1.58 16.45 24.29
N ASN A 278 -2.81 16.81 24.68
CA ASN A 278 -3.44 18.04 24.25
C ASN A 278 -2.66 19.30 24.71
N GLU A 279 -2.44 20.21 23.76
CA GLU A 279 -1.83 21.53 23.95
C GLU A 279 -2.71 22.65 23.37
N LEU A 280 -3.90 22.32 22.82
CA LEU A 280 -4.77 23.28 22.17
C LEU A 280 -5.52 24.14 23.20
N PRO A 281 -5.30 25.48 23.25
CA PRO A 281 -5.87 26.33 24.28
C PRO A 281 -7.40 26.34 24.34
N PHE A 282 -8.07 26.06 23.21
CA PHE A 282 -9.52 26.03 23.10
C PHE A 282 -10.14 24.66 23.47
N LEU A 283 -9.30 23.64 23.64
CA LEU A 283 -9.67 22.31 24.11
C LEU A 283 -9.14 22.13 25.53
N ASN A 284 -10.02 22.02 26.51
CA ASN A 284 -9.66 21.86 27.94
C ASN A 284 -8.65 22.87 28.46
N GLY A 285 -8.61 24.10 27.89
CA GLY A 285 -7.65 25.12 28.28
C GLY A 285 -6.18 24.83 27.92
N GLY A 286 -5.92 23.86 27.06
CA GLY A 286 -4.56 23.39 26.71
C GLY A 286 -4.01 22.33 27.66
N GLU A 287 -4.83 21.87 28.63
CA GLU A 287 -4.43 20.81 29.55
C GLU A 287 -4.70 19.42 28.97
N HIS A 288 -3.91 18.45 29.40
CA HIS A 288 -4.08 17.04 29.02
C HIS A 288 -5.46 16.51 29.39
N ILE A 289 -6.10 15.76 28.48
CA ILE A 289 -7.42 15.16 28.69
C ILE A 289 -7.20 13.75 29.26
N THR A 290 -7.15 13.67 30.59
CA THR A 290 -6.75 12.47 31.34
C THR A 290 -7.71 11.29 31.26
N TRP A 291 -8.97 11.49 30.83
CA TRP A 291 -9.93 10.40 30.68
C TRP A 291 -9.76 9.64 29.35
N ALA A 292 -9.03 10.22 28.38
CA ALA A 292 -8.76 9.56 27.11
C ALA A 292 -7.85 8.33 27.34
N PRO A 293 -8.26 7.11 26.96
CA PRO A 293 -7.42 5.93 27.15
C PRO A 293 -6.25 5.93 26.16
N ASP A 294 -5.07 5.61 26.66
CA ASP A 294 -3.94 5.28 25.79
C ASP A 294 -4.01 3.80 25.40
N ILE A 295 -4.07 3.54 24.08
CA ILE A 295 -4.18 2.17 23.54
C ILE A 295 -2.78 1.61 23.32
N PRO A 296 -2.36 0.60 24.10
CA PRO A 296 -1.01 0.05 23.98
C PRO A 296 -0.80 -0.60 22.60
N ILE A 297 0.45 -0.57 22.13
CA ILE A 297 0.81 -1.08 20.80
C ILE A 297 0.48 -2.57 20.61
N LEU A 298 0.60 -3.40 21.66
CA LEU A 298 0.22 -4.81 21.61
C LEU A 298 -1.28 -5.01 21.33
N ALA A 299 -2.15 -4.17 21.93
CA ALA A 299 -3.57 -4.20 21.64
C ALA A 299 -3.83 -3.78 20.19
N SER A 300 -3.14 -2.75 19.70
CA SER A 300 -3.21 -2.32 18.29
C SER A 300 -2.80 -3.44 17.34
N LEU A 301 -1.69 -4.10 17.59
CA LEU A 301 -1.25 -5.25 16.80
C LEU A 301 -2.28 -6.39 16.82
N GLY A 302 -2.86 -6.68 17.99
CA GLY A 302 -3.91 -7.69 18.13
C GLY A 302 -5.15 -7.37 17.30
N VAL A 303 -5.59 -6.10 17.29
CA VAL A 303 -6.71 -5.63 16.46
C VAL A 303 -6.37 -5.75 14.98
N ILE A 304 -5.18 -5.30 14.55
CA ILE A 304 -4.73 -5.38 13.15
C ILE A 304 -4.75 -6.84 12.67
N VAL A 305 -4.07 -7.74 13.38
CA VAL A 305 -4.01 -9.17 13.03
C VAL A 305 -5.41 -9.79 13.04
N GLY A 306 -6.22 -9.48 14.05
CA GLY A 306 -7.58 -10.00 14.18
C GLY A 306 -8.48 -9.57 13.03
N VAL A 307 -8.50 -8.28 12.70
CA VAL A 307 -9.29 -7.75 11.57
C VAL A 307 -8.84 -8.37 10.25
N LEU A 308 -7.54 -8.42 9.99
CA LEU A 308 -7.01 -9.02 8.76
C LEU A 308 -7.35 -10.52 8.64
N ALA A 309 -7.23 -11.27 9.72
CA ALA A 309 -7.57 -12.69 9.73
C ALA A 309 -9.07 -12.91 9.47
N VAL A 310 -9.93 -12.18 10.19
CA VAL A 310 -11.40 -12.27 10.02
C VAL A 310 -11.81 -11.87 8.60
N THR A 311 -11.28 -10.76 8.09
CA THR A 311 -11.58 -10.27 6.74
C THR A 311 -11.17 -11.27 5.67
N THR A 312 -9.97 -11.83 5.78
CA THR A 312 -9.44 -12.82 4.84
C THR A 312 -10.29 -14.10 4.86
N VAL A 313 -10.56 -14.65 6.04
CA VAL A 313 -11.36 -15.87 6.18
C VAL A 313 -12.78 -15.64 5.68
N ALA A 314 -13.43 -14.55 6.06
CA ALA A 314 -14.78 -14.20 5.61
C ALA A 314 -14.84 -14.07 4.08
N SER A 315 -13.86 -13.40 3.46
CA SER A 315 -13.76 -13.24 2.01
C SER A 315 -13.62 -14.58 1.29
N LEU A 316 -12.74 -15.45 1.77
CA LEU A 316 -12.51 -16.77 1.17
C LEU A 316 -13.75 -17.67 1.27
N VAL A 317 -14.44 -17.63 2.41
CA VAL A 317 -15.68 -18.39 2.61
C VAL A 317 -16.81 -17.87 1.72
N ALA A 318 -16.98 -16.56 1.60
CA ALA A 318 -17.97 -15.94 0.76
C ALA A 318 -17.72 -16.24 -0.73
N SER A 319 -16.48 -16.11 -1.17
CA SER A 319 -16.07 -16.42 -2.54
C SER A 319 -16.33 -17.90 -2.92
N LYS A 320 -16.05 -18.83 -1.99
CA LYS A 320 -16.33 -20.26 -2.22
C LYS A 320 -17.83 -20.53 -2.40
N LYS A 321 -18.69 -19.94 -1.57
CA LYS A 321 -20.14 -20.07 -1.68
C LYS A 321 -20.69 -19.47 -2.98
N GLY A 322 -20.13 -18.35 -3.43
CA GLY A 322 -20.50 -17.74 -4.70
C GLY A 322 -20.20 -18.64 -5.91
N VAL A 323 -19.05 -19.31 -5.91
CA VAL A 323 -18.66 -20.26 -6.96
C VAL A 323 -19.56 -21.49 -6.95
N GLU A 324 -19.90 -22.06 -5.79
CA GLU A 324 -20.80 -23.20 -5.67
C GLU A 324 -22.22 -22.87 -6.15
N ASN A 325 -22.74 -21.67 -5.84
CA ASN A 325 -24.06 -21.23 -6.33
C ASN A 325 -24.08 -21.03 -7.85
N THR A 326 -23.01 -20.51 -8.44
CA THR A 326 -22.93 -20.27 -9.89
C THR A 326 -22.83 -21.61 -10.67
N SER A 327 -22.10 -22.58 -10.15
CA SER A 327 -22.03 -23.91 -10.76
C SER A 327 -23.36 -24.67 -10.69
N SER A 328 -24.06 -24.61 -9.56
CA SER A 328 -25.37 -25.26 -9.42
C SER A 328 -26.47 -24.61 -10.29
N LEU A 329 -26.40 -23.30 -10.48
CA LEU A 329 -27.29 -22.59 -11.43
C LEU A 329 -26.98 -22.94 -12.88
N ALA A 330 -25.72 -23.06 -13.25
CA ALA A 330 -25.31 -23.48 -14.60
C ALA A 330 -25.75 -24.92 -14.88
N GLU A 331 -25.58 -25.84 -13.94
CA GLU A 331 -26.08 -27.23 -14.07
C GLU A 331 -27.60 -27.28 -14.19
N ALA A 332 -28.35 -26.50 -13.41
CA ALA A 332 -29.80 -26.41 -13.46
C ALA A 332 -30.32 -25.83 -14.82
N MET A 333 -29.58 -24.84 -15.38
CA MET A 333 -29.90 -24.29 -16.70
C MET A 333 -29.61 -25.29 -17.83
N GLU A 334 -28.49 -26.01 -17.80
CA GLU A 334 -28.20 -27.10 -18.78
C GLU A 334 -29.22 -28.25 -18.70
N GLU A 335 -29.74 -28.58 -17.51
CA GLU A 335 -30.75 -29.59 -17.32
C GLU A 335 -32.12 -29.13 -17.88
N SER A 336 -32.43 -27.83 -17.74
CA SER A 336 -33.65 -27.24 -18.31
C SER A 336 -33.64 -27.14 -19.85
N GLU A 337 -32.50 -27.00 -20.47
CA GLU A 337 -32.36 -26.98 -21.95
C GLU A 337 -32.37 -28.37 -22.57
N ARG A 338 -32.24 -29.45 -21.79
CA ARG A 338 -32.32 -30.85 -22.28
C ARG A 338 -33.73 -31.45 -22.22
N HIS A 339 -34.70 -30.75 -21.68
CA HIS A 339 -36.10 -31.12 -21.64
C HIS A 339 -36.97 -30.16 -22.47
#